data_e8fceca3c3f65a2f4e1c1d1f79b54085
#
_entry.id   e8fceca3c3f65a2f4e1c1d1f79b54085
#
_cell.length_a   1.000
_cell.length_b   1.000
_cell.length_c   1.000
_cell.angle_alpha   90.00
_cell.angle_beta   90.00
_cell.angle_gamma   90.00
#
_symmetry.space_group_name_H-M   'P 1'
#
loop_
_entity.id
_entity.type
_entity.pdbx_description
1 polymer ?
#
loop_
_entity_poly.entity_id
_entity_poly.type
_entity_poly.pdbx_seq_one_letter_code
_entity_poly.pdbx_strand_id
1 'polypeptide(L)'
;MVKLTAQDIRRLFELLDCELGNVEAEGELYLVGGAVMCLALDARYATRDVDALFKPTKIIRQAAARVAATANAPEEWLNDAVKGYLSPRGDFDPFLELPHLRVFVARPPYLLAMKCAAMRLGEEFHDVDDVRYLLRYLNISSVCE
;
A
#
# COMPACT_ATOMS: atom_id res chain seq x y z
N MET A 1 1.47 -13.84 14.12
CA MET A 1 1.61 -13.08 12.87
C MET A 1 1.75 -11.61 13.21
N VAL A 2 2.79 -10.98 12.69
CA VAL A 2 3.09 -9.59 12.99
C VAL A 2 2.22 -8.69 12.11
N LYS A 3 1.52 -7.74 12.74
CA LYS A 3 0.78 -6.71 12.02
C LYS A 3 1.58 -5.43 12.04
N LEU A 4 1.49 -4.67 10.95
CA LEU A 4 2.21 -3.42 10.77
C LEU A 4 1.28 -2.24 11.04
N THR A 5 1.67 -1.40 11.98
CA THR A 5 0.98 -0.13 12.24
C THR A 5 1.44 0.91 11.23
N ALA A 6 0.76 2.06 11.19
CA ALA A 6 1.20 3.17 10.34
C ALA A 6 2.64 3.57 10.65
N GLN A 7 3.00 3.59 11.93
CA GLN A 7 4.36 3.94 12.34
C GLN A 7 5.37 2.90 11.86
N ASP A 8 5.04 1.61 11.98
CA ASP A 8 5.90 0.53 11.47
C ASP A 8 6.13 0.67 9.97
N ILE A 9 5.07 0.95 9.22
CA ILE A 9 5.15 1.09 7.77
C ILE A 9 6.03 2.29 7.39
N ARG A 10 5.87 3.41 8.07
CA ARG A 10 6.71 4.60 7.82
C ARG A 10 8.17 4.29 8.06
N ARG A 11 8.48 3.57 9.13
CA ARG A 11 9.85 3.17 9.42
C ARG A 11 10.42 2.25 8.33
N LEU A 12 9.61 1.30 7.85
CA LEU A 12 10.03 0.42 6.77
C LEU A 12 10.32 1.20 5.49
N PHE A 13 9.53 2.23 5.21
CA PHE A 13 9.79 3.10 4.06
C PHE A 13 11.09 3.88 4.22
N GLU A 14 11.40 4.36 5.42
CA GLU A 14 12.66 5.04 5.67
C GLU A 14 13.85 4.11 5.46
N LEU A 15 13.75 2.86 5.93
CA LEU A 15 14.77 1.86 5.71
C LEU A 15 14.91 1.51 4.22
N LEU A 16 13.78 1.43 3.51
CA LEU A 16 13.78 1.18 2.07
C LEU A 16 14.48 2.31 1.32
N ASP A 17 14.22 3.55 1.71
CA ASP A 17 14.90 4.72 1.17
C ASP A 17 16.41 4.62 1.34
N CYS A 18 16.86 4.24 2.53
CA CYS A 18 18.29 4.05 2.81
C CYS A 18 18.89 2.96 1.94
N GLU A 19 18.20 1.83 1.79
CA GLU A 19 18.69 0.73 0.94
C GLU A 19 18.79 1.15 -0.52
N LEU A 20 17.83 1.92 -1.01
CA LEU A 20 17.89 2.45 -2.37
C LEU A 20 19.06 3.41 -2.53
N GLY A 21 19.29 4.26 -1.55
CA GLY A 21 20.43 5.16 -1.57
C GLY A 21 21.76 4.43 -1.61
N ASN A 22 21.87 3.30 -0.91
CA ASN A 22 23.08 2.49 -0.88
C ASN A 22 23.44 1.90 -2.25
N VAL A 23 22.45 1.67 -3.10
CA VAL A 23 22.68 1.16 -4.46
C VAL A 23 22.51 2.25 -5.50
N GLU A 24 22.45 3.50 -5.07
CA GLU A 24 22.31 4.68 -5.93
C GLU A 24 21.10 4.57 -6.87
N ALA A 25 19.99 4.08 -6.34
CA ALA A 25 18.75 3.91 -7.08
C ALA A 25 17.66 4.79 -6.49
N GLU A 26 16.65 5.07 -7.31
CA GLU A 26 15.44 5.76 -6.87
C GLU A 26 14.25 4.86 -7.17
N GLY A 27 13.23 4.93 -6.31
CA GLY A 27 12.05 4.11 -6.48
C GLY A 27 10.76 4.86 -6.21
N GLU A 28 9.66 4.27 -6.70
CA GLU A 28 8.32 4.80 -6.49
C GLU A 28 7.42 3.66 -6.04
N LEU A 29 6.58 3.95 -5.04
CA LEU A 29 5.56 3.03 -4.56
C LEU A 29 4.19 3.65 -4.76
N TYR A 30 3.27 2.87 -5.30
CA TYR A 30 1.87 3.27 -5.50
C TYR A 30 1.02 2.35 -4.64
N LEU A 31 0.63 2.85 -3.46
CA LEU A 31 -0.03 2.03 -2.44
C LEU A 31 -1.52 1.88 -2.69
N VAL A 32 -2.00 0.67 -2.44
CA VAL A 32 -3.43 0.37 -2.42
C VAL A 32 -3.71 -0.50 -1.18
N GLY A 33 -4.95 -0.86 -0.96
CA GLY A 33 -5.29 -1.82 0.08
C GLY A 33 -5.22 -1.28 1.50
N GLY A 34 -4.96 -2.18 2.43
CA GLY A 34 -4.98 -1.90 3.87
C GLY A 34 -3.98 -0.86 4.32
N ALA A 35 -2.82 -0.76 3.66
CA ALA A 35 -1.82 0.24 4.02
C ALA A 35 -2.33 1.67 3.83
N VAL A 36 -3.14 1.92 2.80
CA VAL A 36 -3.75 3.24 2.60
C VAL A 36 -4.74 3.54 3.71
N MET A 37 -5.51 2.52 4.13
CA MET A 37 -6.45 2.68 5.25
C MET A 37 -5.72 3.05 6.53
N CYS A 38 -4.54 2.50 6.76
CA CYS A 38 -3.72 2.81 7.94
C CYS A 38 -3.06 4.19 7.84
N LEU A 39 -2.45 4.50 6.70
CA LEU A 39 -1.55 5.64 6.56
C LEU A 39 -2.27 6.93 6.22
N ALA A 40 -3.13 6.88 5.21
CA ALA A 40 -3.71 8.09 4.65
C ALA A 40 -5.07 8.41 5.25
N LEU A 41 -5.86 7.40 5.59
CA LEU A 41 -7.23 7.59 6.06
C LEU A 41 -7.39 7.36 7.56
N ASP A 42 -6.37 6.80 8.20
CA ASP A 42 -6.39 6.48 9.64
C ASP A 42 -7.65 5.68 10.03
N ALA A 43 -8.10 4.83 9.10
CA ALA A 43 -9.33 4.06 9.25
C ALA A 43 -9.07 2.64 9.78
N ARG A 44 -7.79 2.24 9.87
CA ARG A 44 -7.39 0.92 10.31
C ARG A 44 -6.13 1.06 11.14
N TYR A 45 -6.06 0.39 12.28
CA TYR A 45 -4.91 0.48 13.17
C TYR A 45 -3.67 -0.20 12.60
N ALA A 46 -3.83 -1.34 11.94
CA ALA A 46 -2.71 -2.12 11.44
C ALA A 46 -3.13 -2.97 10.24
N THR A 47 -2.13 -3.41 9.47
CA THR A 47 -2.31 -4.30 8.34
C THR A 47 -1.20 -5.35 8.35
N ARG A 48 -1.36 -6.44 7.59
CA ARG A 48 -0.36 -7.50 7.53
C ARG A 48 0.83 -7.13 6.65
N ASP A 49 0.55 -6.44 5.57
CA ASP A 49 1.53 -6.14 4.55
C ASP A 49 1.15 -4.86 3.82
N VAL A 50 2.04 -4.43 2.96
CA VAL A 50 1.85 -3.26 2.13
C VAL A 50 1.67 -3.72 0.69
N ASP A 51 0.46 -3.53 0.15
CA ASP A 51 0.17 -3.83 -1.24
C ASP A 51 0.46 -2.60 -2.10
N ALA A 52 1.28 -2.77 -3.12
CA ALA A 52 1.70 -1.65 -3.94
C ALA A 52 2.15 -2.11 -5.32
N LEU A 53 1.97 -1.23 -6.29
CA LEU A 53 2.76 -1.30 -7.50
C LEU A 53 4.04 -0.53 -7.25
N PHE A 54 5.18 -1.04 -7.66
CA PHE A 54 6.44 -0.35 -7.44
C PHE A 54 7.37 -0.43 -8.65
N LYS A 55 8.18 0.60 -8.80
CA LYS A 55 9.11 0.79 -9.92
C LYS A 55 10.45 1.30 -9.41
N PRO A 56 11.58 0.80 -9.87
CA PRO A 56 11.74 -0.41 -10.69
C PRO A 56 11.49 -1.66 -9.86
N THR A 57 10.75 -2.60 -10.41
CA THR A 57 10.22 -3.74 -9.65
C THR A 57 11.33 -4.57 -8.99
N LYS A 58 12.34 -4.96 -9.75
CA LYS A 58 13.40 -5.84 -9.26
C LYS A 58 14.22 -5.18 -8.16
N ILE A 59 14.60 -3.92 -8.36
CA ILE A 59 15.44 -3.19 -7.42
C ILE A 59 14.68 -2.97 -6.10
N ILE A 60 13.43 -2.58 -6.18
CA ILE A 60 12.58 -2.37 -5.00
C ILE A 60 12.39 -3.69 -4.25
N ARG A 61 12.13 -4.79 -4.98
CA ARG A 61 11.94 -6.09 -4.36
C ARG A 61 13.17 -6.55 -3.60
N GLN A 62 14.35 -6.38 -4.18
CA GLN A 62 15.62 -6.72 -3.53
C GLN A 62 15.87 -5.85 -2.30
N ALA A 63 15.63 -4.55 -2.42
CA ALA A 63 15.79 -3.63 -1.30
C ALA A 63 14.81 -3.96 -0.18
N ALA A 64 13.56 -4.29 -0.51
CA ALA A 64 12.56 -4.66 0.48
C ALA A 64 12.94 -5.93 1.24
N ALA A 65 13.56 -6.90 0.55
CA ALA A 65 14.04 -8.12 1.19
C ALA A 65 15.15 -7.82 2.21
N ARG A 66 16.05 -6.90 1.88
CA ARG A 66 17.11 -6.47 2.82
C ARG A 66 16.52 -5.75 4.01
N VAL A 67 15.52 -4.91 3.78
CA VAL A 67 14.81 -4.21 4.87
C VAL A 67 14.15 -5.23 5.80
N ALA A 68 13.50 -6.25 5.25
CA ALA A 68 12.86 -7.28 6.06
C ALA A 68 13.85 -7.96 7.00
N ALA A 69 15.04 -8.30 6.49
CA ALA A 69 16.09 -8.92 7.29
C ALA A 69 16.60 -7.99 8.38
N THR A 70 16.81 -6.72 8.07
CA THR A 70 17.34 -5.73 9.00
C THR A 70 16.33 -5.38 10.08
N ALA A 71 15.07 -5.20 9.71
CA ALA A 71 14.02 -4.73 10.62
C ALA A 71 13.28 -5.88 11.30
N ASN A 72 13.65 -7.13 11.00
CA ASN A 72 12.95 -8.31 11.50
C ASN A 72 11.47 -8.27 11.12
N ALA A 73 11.19 -7.81 9.91
CA ALA A 73 9.84 -7.76 9.37
C ALA A 73 9.56 -9.00 8.51
N PRO A 74 8.29 -9.29 8.20
CA PRO A 74 7.97 -10.38 7.29
C PRO A 74 8.63 -10.17 5.93
N GLU A 75 9.12 -11.24 5.33
CA GLU A 75 9.83 -11.14 4.04
C GLU A 75 8.95 -10.50 2.96
N GLU A 76 7.66 -10.74 3.01
CA GLU A 76 6.69 -10.23 2.04
C GLU A 76 5.94 -8.99 2.56
N TRP A 77 6.57 -8.21 3.43
CA TRP A 77 5.92 -7.02 3.97
C TRP A 77 5.49 -6.04 2.85
N LEU A 78 6.22 -6.02 1.76
CA LEU A 78 5.89 -5.23 0.56
C LEU A 78 5.66 -6.20 -0.59
N ASN A 79 4.47 -6.17 -1.17
CA ASN A 79 4.14 -7.09 -2.26
C ASN A 79 3.38 -6.39 -3.39
N ASP A 80 3.49 -6.95 -4.59
CA ASP A 80 2.85 -6.42 -5.78
C ASP A 80 1.76 -7.33 -6.33
N ALA A 81 1.16 -8.15 -5.46
CA ALA A 81 0.11 -9.08 -5.87
C ALA A 81 -1.11 -8.37 -6.48
N VAL A 82 -1.30 -7.10 -6.14
CA VAL A 82 -2.41 -6.29 -6.61
C VAL A 82 -2.27 -5.80 -8.06
N LYS A 83 -1.10 -5.99 -8.68
CA LYS A 83 -0.90 -5.43 -10.03
C LYS A 83 -1.91 -5.95 -11.06
N GLY A 84 -2.48 -7.13 -10.84
CA GLY A 84 -3.52 -7.68 -11.69
C GLY A 84 -4.86 -6.94 -11.60
N TYR A 85 -5.05 -6.16 -10.56
CA TYR A 85 -6.28 -5.39 -10.32
C TYR A 85 -6.14 -3.92 -10.66
N LEU A 86 -4.92 -3.46 -10.96
CA LEU A 86 -4.68 -2.03 -11.17
C LEU A 86 -5.19 -1.60 -12.54
N SER A 87 -5.93 -0.50 -12.54
CA SER A 87 -6.37 0.15 -13.76
C SER A 87 -5.23 1.00 -14.33
N PRO A 88 -5.07 1.05 -15.67
CA PRO A 88 -4.17 2.03 -16.27
C PRO A 88 -4.52 3.47 -15.92
N ARG A 89 -5.76 3.70 -15.49
CA ARG A 89 -6.25 5.01 -15.07
C ARG A 89 -6.25 5.18 -13.57
N GLY A 90 -5.44 4.38 -12.87
CA GLY A 90 -5.33 4.49 -11.42
C GLY A 90 -5.02 5.90 -10.99
N ASP A 91 -5.66 6.34 -9.91
CA ASP A 91 -5.59 7.71 -9.43
C ASP A 91 -4.91 7.71 -8.05
N PHE A 92 -3.78 8.38 -7.97
CA PHE A 92 -2.93 8.38 -6.79
C PHE A 92 -2.53 9.81 -6.43
N ASP A 93 -2.42 10.06 -5.12
CA ASP A 93 -1.90 11.31 -4.58
C ASP A 93 -0.50 11.09 -3.99
N PRO A 94 0.39 12.07 -4.08
CA PRO A 94 1.66 12.00 -3.37
C PRO A 94 1.40 11.94 -1.86
N PHE A 95 2.13 11.07 -1.17
CA PHE A 95 1.97 10.88 0.27
C PHE A 95 3.26 11.17 1.03
N LEU A 96 4.39 10.63 0.55
CA LEU A 96 5.68 10.77 1.22
C LEU A 96 6.77 10.88 0.17
N GLU A 97 7.67 11.85 0.35
CA GLU A 97 8.78 12.06 -0.57
C GLU A 97 10.08 12.01 0.22
N LEU A 98 10.88 10.99 -0.04
CA LEU A 98 12.19 10.80 0.56
C LEU A 98 13.26 10.96 -0.52
N PRO A 99 14.55 11.13 -0.14
CA PRO A 99 15.60 11.37 -1.14
C PRO A 99 15.68 10.33 -2.25
N HIS A 100 15.37 9.07 -1.95
CA HIS A 100 15.48 7.99 -2.93
C HIS A 100 14.17 7.21 -3.13
N LEU A 101 13.11 7.59 -2.42
CA LEU A 101 11.84 6.88 -2.46
C LEU A 101 10.69 7.87 -2.48
N ARG A 102 9.79 7.71 -3.44
CA ARG A 102 8.53 8.46 -3.46
C ARG A 102 7.38 7.50 -3.26
N VAL A 103 6.46 7.86 -2.38
CA VAL A 103 5.31 7.03 -2.04
C VAL A 103 4.03 7.78 -2.39
N PHE A 104 3.18 7.12 -3.16
CA PHE A 104 1.87 7.62 -3.56
C PHE A 104 0.80 6.72 -2.97
N VAL A 105 -0.37 7.27 -2.71
CA VAL A 105 -1.51 6.51 -2.17
C VAL A 105 -2.69 6.59 -3.12
N ALA A 106 -3.42 5.50 -3.26
CA ALA A 106 -4.64 5.47 -4.06
C ALA A 106 -5.65 6.46 -3.48
N ARG A 107 -6.27 7.26 -4.34
CA ARG A 107 -7.33 8.16 -3.91
C ARG A 107 -8.56 7.35 -3.49
N PRO A 108 -9.37 7.87 -2.55
CA PRO A 108 -10.49 7.10 -2.01
C PRO A 108 -11.44 6.48 -3.05
N PRO A 109 -11.85 7.18 -4.13
CA PRO A 109 -12.70 6.53 -5.13
C PRO A 109 -12.03 5.35 -5.82
N TYR A 110 -10.75 5.47 -6.15
CA TYR A 110 -10.01 4.38 -6.77
C TYR A 110 -9.80 3.23 -5.79
N LEU A 111 -9.49 3.54 -4.53
CA LEU A 111 -9.33 2.52 -3.49
C LEU A 111 -10.62 1.74 -3.29
N LEU A 112 -11.77 2.42 -3.31
CA LEU A 112 -13.07 1.76 -3.20
C LEU A 112 -13.29 0.80 -4.38
N ALA A 113 -12.97 1.22 -5.59
CA ALA A 113 -13.11 0.37 -6.77
C ALA A 113 -12.23 -0.88 -6.67
N MET A 114 -11.00 -0.72 -6.19
CA MET A 114 -10.07 -1.83 -5.99
C MET A 114 -10.59 -2.81 -4.95
N LYS A 115 -11.12 -2.30 -3.83
CA LYS A 115 -11.69 -3.12 -2.77
C LYS A 115 -12.90 -3.91 -3.26
N CYS A 116 -13.77 -3.29 -4.04
CA CYS A 116 -14.94 -3.97 -4.60
C CYS A 116 -14.52 -5.08 -5.57
N ALA A 117 -13.48 -4.86 -6.38
CA ALA A 117 -12.96 -5.89 -7.29
C ALA A 117 -12.42 -7.07 -6.50
N ALA A 118 -11.66 -6.82 -5.43
CA ALA A 118 -11.11 -7.87 -4.58
C ALA A 118 -12.21 -8.68 -3.90
N MET A 119 -13.26 -8.03 -3.41
CA MET A 119 -14.40 -8.71 -2.80
C MET A 119 -15.11 -9.64 -3.77
N ARG A 120 -15.24 -9.20 -5.03
CA ARG A 120 -15.87 -10.01 -6.06
C ARG A 120 -15.11 -11.32 -6.30
N LEU A 121 -13.80 -11.30 -6.06
CA LEU A 121 -12.97 -12.49 -6.18
C LEU A 121 -12.86 -13.27 -4.87
N GLY A 122 -13.53 -12.81 -3.82
CA GLY A 122 -13.56 -13.49 -2.53
C GLY A 122 -12.25 -13.41 -1.74
N GLU A 123 -11.48 -12.38 -1.98
CA GLU A 123 -10.13 -12.36 -1.46
C GLU A 123 -9.97 -11.97 -0.01
N GLU A 124 -10.67 -11.05 0.52
CA GLU A 124 -10.40 -10.67 1.90
C GLU A 124 -11.63 -10.32 2.71
N PHE A 125 -11.62 -10.87 3.89
CA PHE A 125 -12.60 -10.72 4.90
C PHE A 125 -12.77 -9.28 5.39
N HIS A 126 -11.65 -8.56 5.55
CA HIS A 126 -11.65 -7.19 6.05
C HIS A 126 -12.12 -6.16 5.02
N ASP A 127 -12.26 -6.56 3.78
CA ASP A 127 -12.66 -5.66 2.70
C ASP A 127 -14.05 -5.10 2.89
N VAL A 128 -14.94 -5.85 3.58
CA VAL A 128 -16.31 -5.37 3.86
C VAL A 128 -16.26 -4.11 4.74
N ASP A 129 -15.45 -4.14 5.79
CA ASP A 129 -15.32 -2.98 6.68
C ASP A 129 -14.67 -1.80 5.98
N ASP A 130 -13.65 -2.06 5.18
CA ASP A 130 -12.99 -1.03 4.40
C ASP A 130 -13.95 -0.38 3.40
N VAL A 131 -14.76 -1.19 2.72
CA VAL A 131 -15.76 -0.68 1.78
C VAL A 131 -16.78 0.19 2.49
N ARG A 132 -17.27 -0.26 3.65
CA ARG A 132 -18.22 0.54 4.44
C ARG A 132 -17.64 1.88 4.83
N TYR A 133 -16.39 1.89 5.28
CA TYR A 133 -15.72 3.13 5.63
C TYR A 133 -15.62 4.07 4.42
N LEU A 134 -15.17 3.55 3.28
CA LEU A 134 -15.00 4.34 2.07
C LEU A 134 -16.32 4.88 1.54
N LEU A 135 -17.40 4.10 1.63
CA LEU A 135 -18.72 4.57 1.24
C LEU A 135 -19.16 5.76 2.09
N ARG A 136 -18.93 5.70 3.39
CA ARG A 136 -19.22 6.81 4.29
C ARG A 136 -18.33 8.02 4.01
N TYR A 137 -17.05 7.78 3.82
CA TYR A 137 -16.08 8.83 3.55
C TYR A 137 -16.45 9.60 2.28
N LEU A 138 -16.89 8.90 1.25
CA LEU A 138 -17.28 9.49 -0.02
C LEU A 138 -18.75 9.94 -0.05
N ASN A 139 -19.48 9.73 1.04
CA ASN A 139 -20.90 10.04 1.15
C ASN A 139 -21.74 9.37 0.05
N ILE A 140 -21.47 8.09 -0.18
CA ILE A 140 -22.16 7.28 -1.16
C ILE A 140 -23.15 6.37 -0.43
N SER A 141 -24.42 6.38 -0.82
CA SER A 141 -25.46 5.58 -0.19
C SER A 141 -25.66 4.22 -0.85
N SER A 142 -25.11 4.02 -2.03
CA SER A 142 -25.25 2.78 -2.80
C SER A 142 -23.97 2.50 -3.58
N VAL A 143 -23.64 1.21 -3.69
CA VAL A 143 -22.47 0.77 -4.47
C VAL A 143 -22.59 1.14 -5.95
N CYS A 144 -23.82 1.30 -6.45
CA CYS A 144 -24.06 1.63 -7.84
C CYS A 144 -23.92 3.13 -8.15
N GLU A 145 -23.76 3.94 -7.13
CA GLU A 145 -23.50 5.36 -7.29
C GLU A 145 -22.01 5.59 -7.52
#